data_a560d3cc04df951b6e8fdced27940097
#
_entry.id   a560d3cc04df951b6e8fdced27940097
#
_cell.length_a   1.000
_cell.length_b   1.000
_cell.length_c   1.000
_cell.angle_alpha   90.00
_cell.angle_beta   90.00
_cell.angle_gamma   90.00
#
_symmetry.space_group_name_H-M   'P 1'
#
loop_
_entity.id
_entity.type
_entity.pdbx_description
1 polymer ?
#
loop_
_entity_poly.entity_id
_entity_poly.type
_entity_poly.pdbx_seq_one_letter_code
_entity_poly.pdbx_strand_id
1 'polypeptide(L)'
;MANYIKEIRALVGHKPLILNTAAGILVNDQQEVLLNLRTDTHNWSLPGGYLEYGETYAEACVREYKEDSGLDVKIVAPIGIFDKGETVYPNGDVVQTITELFLVTAIGGQQLQHATDETIKLAYFDFDNLPPLLNQQT
;
A
#
# COMPACT_ATOMS: atom_id res chain seq x y z
N MET A 1 -9.29 -5.37 -0.51
CA MET A 1 -8.89 -5.36 0.92
C MET A 1 -8.63 -6.78 1.40
N ALA A 2 -7.59 -6.94 2.20
CA ALA A 2 -7.22 -8.22 2.73
C ALA A 2 -8.29 -8.83 3.63
N ASN A 3 -8.60 -10.12 3.43
CA ASN A 3 -9.63 -10.80 4.21
C ASN A 3 -9.16 -11.13 5.62
N TYR A 4 -7.87 -11.38 5.80
CA TYR A 4 -7.29 -11.70 7.11
C TYR A 4 -7.54 -10.57 8.12
N ILE A 5 -7.35 -9.31 7.73
CA ILE A 5 -7.55 -8.19 8.64
C ILE A 5 -9.01 -8.09 9.09
N LYS A 6 -9.96 -8.38 8.19
CA LYS A 6 -11.38 -8.40 8.56
C LYS A 6 -11.68 -9.49 9.58
N GLU A 7 -11.10 -10.67 9.39
CA GLU A 7 -11.30 -11.79 10.29
C GLU A 7 -10.75 -11.50 11.69
N ILE A 8 -9.52 -10.98 11.77
CA ILE A 8 -8.92 -10.70 13.07
C ILE A 8 -9.63 -9.54 13.78
N ARG A 9 -10.09 -8.52 13.04
CA ARG A 9 -10.85 -7.41 13.61
C ARG A 9 -12.20 -7.85 14.17
N ALA A 10 -12.84 -8.83 13.55
CA ALA A 10 -14.08 -9.39 14.08
C ALA A 10 -13.90 -10.01 15.47
N LEU A 11 -12.68 -10.51 15.77
CA LEU A 11 -12.37 -11.13 17.05
C LEU A 11 -11.89 -10.13 18.10
N VAL A 12 -11.12 -9.10 17.70
CA VAL A 12 -10.44 -8.20 18.64
C VAL A 12 -10.98 -6.77 18.64
N GLY A 13 -11.90 -6.43 17.74
CA GLY A 13 -12.46 -5.08 17.64
C GLY A 13 -11.40 -4.06 17.24
N HIS A 14 -11.38 -2.90 17.93
CA HIS A 14 -10.47 -1.80 17.63
C HIS A 14 -9.15 -1.85 18.42
N LYS A 15 -8.87 -2.96 19.06
CA LYS A 15 -7.63 -3.11 19.84
C LYS A 15 -6.42 -2.87 18.95
N PRO A 16 -5.37 -2.17 19.42
CA PRO A 16 -4.15 -1.98 18.63
C PRO A 16 -3.55 -3.32 18.21
N LEU A 17 -3.18 -3.42 16.94
CA LEU A 17 -2.57 -4.61 16.37
C LEU A 17 -1.23 -4.28 15.73
N ILE A 18 -0.33 -5.26 15.75
CA ILE A 18 0.91 -5.22 14.97
C ILE A 18 0.64 -6.08 13.73
N LEU A 19 0.69 -5.47 12.55
CA LEU A 19 0.35 -6.16 11.31
C LEU A 19 1.46 -6.01 10.28
N ASN A 20 1.64 -7.03 9.47
CA ASN A 20 2.63 -7.04 8.40
C ASN A 20 2.00 -6.51 7.12
N THR A 21 2.75 -5.62 6.45
CA THR A 21 2.34 -5.03 5.18
C THR A 21 3.46 -5.10 4.17
N ALA A 22 3.11 -4.94 2.91
CA ALA A 22 4.07 -4.79 1.82
C ALA A 22 3.65 -3.62 0.96
N ALA A 23 4.63 -2.90 0.44
CA ALA A 23 4.39 -1.77 -0.45
C ALA A 23 5.47 -1.72 -1.52
N GLY A 24 5.20 -1.01 -2.60
CA GLY A 24 6.13 -0.90 -3.71
C GLY A 24 6.31 0.52 -4.20
N ILE A 25 7.52 0.79 -4.69
CA ILE A 25 7.85 2.03 -5.39
C ILE A 25 7.96 1.73 -6.87
N LEU A 26 7.07 2.33 -7.65
CA LEU A 26 7.10 2.27 -9.11
C LEU A 26 7.47 3.65 -9.63
N VAL A 27 8.58 3.73 -10.36
CA VAL A 27 9.10 4.98 -10.89
C VAL A 27 8.94 4.98 -12.41
N ASN A 28 8.44 6.08 -12.97
CA ASN A 28 8.30 6.23 -14.42
C ASN A 28 9.57 6.81 -15.05
N ASP A 29 9.54 7.02 -16.37
CA ASP A 29 10.70 7.55 -17.12
C ASP A 29 11.08 8.98 -16.73
N GLN A 30 10.17 9.73 -16.10
CA GLN A 30 10.42 11.09 -15.62
C GLN A 30 10.90 11.12 -14.17
N GLN A 31 11.23 9.98 -13.58
CA GLN A 31 11.68 9.86 -12.20
C GLN A 31 10.62 10.27 -11.20
N GLU A 32 9.36 9.98 -11.53
CA GLU A 32 8.22 10.23 -10.65
C GLU A 32 7.70 8.92 -10.08
N VAL A 33 7.19 8.96 -8.85
CA VAL A 33 6.68 7.78 -8.13
C VAL A 33 5.15 7.73 -8.21
N LEU A 34 4.61 6.53 -8.42
CA LEU A 34 3.17 6.32 -8.45
C LEU A 34 2.62 6.25 -7.03
N LEU A 35 1.61 7.08 -6.77
CA LEU A 35 0.87 7.07 -5.51
C LEU A 35 -0.62 6.88 -5.78
N ASN A 36 -1.33 6.32 -4.80
CA ASN A 36 -2.78 6.23 -4.84
C ASN A 36 -3.40 7.09 -3.74
N LEU A 37 -4.49 7.76 -4.07
CA LEU A 37 -5.31 8.48 -3.11
C LEU A 37 -6.31 7.49 -2.52
N ARG A 38 -6.20 7.24 -1.23
CA ARG A 38 -6.97 6.20 -0.55
C ARG A 38 -8.41 6.65 -0.27
N THR A 39 -9.35 5.74 -0.44
CA THR A 39 -10.77 6.01 -0.12
C THR A 39 -11.02 6.09 1.38
N ASP A 40 -10.29 5.32 2.19
CA ASP A 40 -10.52 5.24 3.63
C ASP A 40 -10.05 6.49 4.39
N THR A 41 -8.84 6.94 4.15
CA THR A 41 -8.22 8.05 4.89
C THR A 41 -8.13 9.34 4.10
N HIS A 42 -8.40 9.30 2.79
CA HIS A 42 -8.26 10.43 1.86
C HIS A 42 -6.83 10.99 1.83
N ASN A 43 -5.85 10.13 2.12
CA ASN A 43 -4.43 10.45 2.01
C ASN A 43 -3.81 9.73 0.83
N TRP A 44 -2.70 10.27 0.34
CA TRP A 44 -1.88 9.59 -0.66
C TRP A 44 -0.98 8.57 0.01
N SER A 45 -0.75 7.45 -0.67
CA SER A 45 0.17 6.42 -0.18
C SER A 45 0.80 5.66 -1.34
N LEU A 46 1.88 4.94 -1.05
CA LEU A 46 2.39 3.93 -1.98
C LEU A 46 1.36 2.81 -2.08
N PRO A 47 1.13 2.26 -3.28
CA PRO A 47 0.31 1.06 -3.38
C PRO A 47 0.88 -0.06 -2.53
N GLY A 48 0.03 -0.71 -1.75
CA GLY A 48 0.42 -1.76 -0.83
C GLY A 48 -0.67 -2.04 0.17
N GLY A 49 -0.43 -2.99 1.05
CA GLY A 49 -1.39 -3.34 2.08
C GLY A 49 -0.99 -4.55 2.89
N TYR A 50 -1.95 -5.08 3.62
CA TYR A 50 -1.73 -6.16 4.56
C TYR A 50 -1.55 -7.51 3.88
N LEU A 51 -0.67 -8.35 4.45
CA LEU A 51 -0.54 -9.73 4.01
C LEU A 51 -1.81 -10.51 4.30
N GLU A 52 -2.19 -11.37 3.36
CA GLU A 52 -3.12 -12.46 3.63
C GLU A 52 -2.36 -13.62 4.27
N TYR A 53 -3.07 -14.42 5.02
CA TYR A 53 -2.46 -15.62 5.61
C TYR A 53 -1.87 -16.49 4.51
N GLY A 54 -0.60 -16.84 4.65
CA GLY A 54 0.13 -17.66 3.69
C GLY A 54 0.86 -16.90 2.59
N GLU A 55 0.66 -15.59 2.47
CA GLU A 55 1.39 -14.79 1.49
C GLU A 55 2.78 -14.42 2.00
N THR A 56 3.74 -14.33 1.07
CA THR A 56 5.00 -13.64 1.34
C THR A 56 4.80 -12.13 1.17
N TYR A 57 5.76 -11.33 1.66
CA TYR A 57 5.73 -9.87 1.41
C TYR A 57 5.71 -9.57 -0.08
N ALA A 58 6.51 -10.27 -0.88
CA ALA A 58 6.57 -10.05 -2.33
C ALA A 58 5.23 -10.35 -2.99
N GLU A 59 4.59 -11.45 -2.63
CA GLU A 59 3.28 -11.81 -3.17
C GLU A 59 2.21 -10.78 -2.81
N ALA A 60 2.22 -10.32 -1.56
CA ALA A 60 1.28 -9.29 -1.10
C ALA A 60 1.49 -7.98 -1.87
N CYS A 61 2.74 -7.58 -2.09
CA CYS A 61 3.06 -6.37 -2.85
C CYS A 61 2.48 -6.43 -4.27
N VAL A 62 2.70 -7.54 -4.97
CA VAL A 62 2.22 -7.72 -6.35
C VAL A 62 0.69 -7.70 -6.39
N ARG A 63 0.04 -8.41 -5.47
CA ARG A 63 -1.43 -8.46 -5.40
C ARG A 63 -2.02 -7.07 -5.11
N GLU A 64 -1.48 -6.38 -4.12
CA GLU A 64 -1.97 -5.05 -3.73
C GLU A 64 -1.76 -4.03 -4.85
N TYR A 65 -0.63 -4.12 -5.57
CA TYR A 65 -0.40 -3.25 -6.72
C TYR A 65 -1.49 -3.43 -7.78
N LYS A 66 -1.89 -4.67 -8.05
CA LYS A 66 -2.98 -4.95 -8.99
C LYS A 66 -4.28 -4.36 -8.50
N GLU A 67 -4.62 -4.57 -7.23
CA GLU A 67 -5.87 -4.06 -6.65
C GLU A 67 -5.90 -2.53 -6.61
N ASP A 68 -4.79 -1.89 -6.20
CA ASP A 68 -4.74 -0.45 -6.00
C ASP A 68 -4.55 0.34 -7.29
N SER A 69 -3.85 -0.21 -8.27
CA SER A 69 -3.44 0.53 -9.46
C SER A 69 -3.90 -0.06 -10.79
N GLY A 70 -4.29 -1.33 -10.81
CA GLY A 70 -4.59 -2.05 -12.06
C GLY A 70 -3.36 -2.58 -12.78
N LEU A 71 -2.17 -2.28 -12.29
CA LEU A 71 -0.93 -2.67 -12.95
C LEU A 71 -0.43 -4.01 -12.45
N ASP A 72 0.10 -4.81 -13.39
CA ASP A 72 0.88 -6.00 -13.06
C ASP A 72 2.33 -5.58 -12.91
N VAL A 73 2.92 -5.88 -11.76
CA VAL A 73 4.29 -5.51 -11.45
C VAL A 73 5.11 -6.74 -11.10
N LYS A 74 6.43 -6.61 -11.24
CA LYS A 74 7.35 -7.59 -10.68
C LYS A 74 8.31 -6.92 -9.73
N ILE A 75 8.78 -7.67 -8.75
CA ILE A 75 9.77 -7.20 -7.78
C ILE A 75 11.13 -7.08 -8.47
N VAL A 76 11.74 -5.92 -8.35
CA VAL A 76 13.10 -5.68 -8.83
C VAL A 76 14.11 -5.93 -7.72
N ALA A 77 13.85 -5.34 -6.53
CA ALA A 77 14.74 -5.49 -5.38
C ALA A 77 14.01 -5.10 -4.10
N PRO A 78 14.37 -5.69 -2.95
CA PRO A 78 13.92 -5.17 -1.67
C PRO A 78 14.66 -3.86 -1.36
N ILE A 79 13.94 -2.91 -0.73
CA ILE A 79 14.52 -1.64 -0.30
C ILE A 79 14.81 -1.69 1.20
N GLY A 80 13.88 -2.18 2.00
CA GLY A 80 14.07 -2.27 3.44
C GLY A 80 12.79 -2.56 4.18
N ILE A 81 12.92 -2.69 5.50
CA ILE A 81 11.81 -2.91 6.42
C ILE A 81 11.64 -1.67 7.28
N PHE A 82 10.40 -1.20 7.37
CA PHE A 82 10.01 -0.01 8.13
C PHE A 82 9.00 -0.43 9.19
N ASP A 83 9.36 -0.27 10.47
CA ASP A 83 8.61 -0.90 11.56
C ASP A 83 8.04 0.07 12.60
N LYS A 84 8.15 1.38 12.38
CA LYS A 84 7.63 2.41 13.31
C LYS A 84 6.32 3.06 12.87
N GLY A 85 5.70 2.57 11.80
CA GLY A 85 4.47 3.16 11.32
C GLY A 85 3.31 2.86 12.26
N GLU A 86 2.59 3.91 12.67
CA GLU A 86 1.33 3.76 13.38
C GLU A 86 0.26 4.52 12.63
N THR A 87 -0.88 3.88 12.42
CA THR A 87 -2.01 4.49 11.74
C THR A 87 -3.25 4.35 12.59
N VAL A 88 -3.98 5.45 12.76
CA VAL A 88 -5.31 5.46 13.37
C VAL A 88 -6.30 5.72 12.24
N TYR A 89 -7.15 4.74 11.98
CA TYR A 89 -8.15 4.83 10.92
C TYR A 89 -9.41 5.56 11.42
N PRO A 90 -10.22 6.14 10.50
CA PRO A 90 -11.43 6.84 10.89
C PRO A 90 -12.44 6.01 11.68
N ASN A 91 -12.44 4.67 11.48
CA ASN A 91 -13.33 3.77 12.20
C ASN A 91 -12.85 3.42 13.61
N GLY A 92 -11.70 3.96 14.05
CA GLY A 92 -11.13 3.70 15.36
C GLY A 92 -10.09 2.59 15.42
N ASP A 93 -9.82 1.89 14.32
CA ASP A 93 -8.77 0.88 14.27
C ASP A 93 -7.40 1.52 14.44
N VAL A 94 -6.53 0.90 15.24
CA VAL A 94 -5.15 1.34 15.46
C VAL A 94 -4.21 0.21 15.05
N VAL A 95 -3.22 0.54 14.23
CA VAL A 95 -2.29 -0.45 13.69
C VAL A 95 -0.86 0.08 13.75
N GLN A 96 0.04 -0.75 14.28
CA GLN A 96 1.48 -0.58 14.06
C GLN A 96 1.86 -1.48 12.89
N THR A 97 2.35 -0.90 11.80
CA THR A 97 2.70 -1.68 10.61
C THR A 97 4.18 -2.03 10.59
N ILE A 98 4.46 -3.27 10.18
CA ILE A 98 5.79 -3.69 9.78
C ILE A 98 5.72 -3.86 8.27
N THR A 99 6.40 -2.97 7.54
CA THR A 99 6.29 -2.90 6.08
C THR A 99 7.60 -3.29 5.42
N GLU A 100 7.57 -4.27 4.54
CA GLU A 100 8.67 -4.48 3.61
C GLU A 100 8.39 -3.68 2.34
N LEU A 101 9.33 -2.81 1.97
CA LEU A 101 9.24 -1.94 0.81
C LEU A 101 10.09 -2.51 -0.32
N PHE A 102 9.51 -2.55 -1.52
CA PHE A 102 10.18 -3.06 -2.71
C PHE A 102 10.27 -2.01 -3.80
N LEU A 103 11.32 -2.09 -4.60
CA LEU A 103 11.34 -1.46 -5.92
C LEU A 103 10.66 -2.43 -6.90
N VAL A 104 9.67 -1.93 -7.65
CA VAL A 104 8.92 -2.74 -8.60
C VAL A 104 8.97 -2.11 -9.99
N THR A 105 8.66 -2.90 -11.01
CA THR A 105 8.50 -2.42 -12.38
C THR A 105 7.22 -2.97 -12.98
N ALA A 106 6.54 -2.16 -13.79
CA ALA A 106 5.32 -2.58 -14.46
C ALA A 106 5.65 -3.52 -15.61
N ILE A 107 4.94 -4.65 -15.67
CA ILE A 107 5.11 -5.65 -16.74
C ILE A 107 3.84 -5.89 -17.54
N GLY A 108 2.72 -5.25 -17.17
CA GLY A 108 1.46 -5.41 -17.86
C GLY A 108 0.33 -4.71 -17.11
N GLY A 109 -0.89 -5.06 -17.48
CA GLY A 109 -2.09 -4.45 -16.91
C GLY A 109 -2.35 -3.06 -17.46
N GLN A 110 -3.37 -2.42 -16.91
CA GLN A 110 -3.73 -1.05 -17.24
C GLN A 110 -3.97 -0.26 -15.98
N GLN A 111 -3.38 0.94 -15.91
CA GLN A 111 -3.62 1.85 -14.80
C GLN A 111 -5.12 2.16 -14.72
N LEU A 112 -5.68 2.09 -13.52
CA LEU A 112 -7.10 2.33 -13.28
C LEU A 112 -7.49 3.73 -13.75
N GLN A 113 -8.65 3.81 -14.46
CA GLN A 113 -9.18 5.05 -15.00
C GLN A 113 -10.33 5.59 -14.15
N HIS A 114 -10.83 4.78 -13.21
CA HIS A 114 -11.98 5.09 -12.38
C HIS A 114 -11.72 4.72 -10.94
N ALA A 115 -12.42 5.39 -10.02
CA ALA A 115 -12.35 5.07 -8.60
C ALA A 115 -12.82 3.63 -8.34
N THR A 116 -12.19 2.99 -7.36
CA THR A 116 -12.56 1.67 -6.85
C THR A 116 -12.91 1.78 -5.37
N ASP A 117 -13.16 0.65 -4.71
CA ASP A 117 -13.42 0.62 -3.27
C ASP A 117 -12.19 1.07 -2.45
N GLU A 118 -11.01 1.00 -3.00
CA GLU A 118 -9.76 1.27 -2.28
C GLU A 118 -9.02 2.53 -2.77
N THR A 119 -9.19 2.89 -4.04
CA THR A 119 -8.45 3.99 -4.66
C THR A 119 -9.42 5.01 -5.29
N ILE A 120 -9.28 6.28 -4.89
CA ILE A 120 -10.03 7.38 -5.52
C ILE A 120 -9.38 7.73 -6.86
N LYS A 121 -8.07 7.90 -6.87
CA LYS A 121 -7.31 8.17 -8.10
C LYS A 121 -5.85 7.81 -7.93
N LEU A 122 -5.14 7.75 -9.04
CA LEU A 122 -3.71 7.49 -9.13
C LEU A 122 -3.03 8.67 -9.77
N ALA A 123 -1.81 8.99 -9.33
CA ALA A 123 -1.00 10.02 -9.95
C ALA A 123 0.48 9.76 -9.68
N TYR A 124 1.33 10.26 -10.59
CA TYR A 124 2.78 10.26 -10.41
C TYR A 124 3.22 11.58 -9.83
N PHE A 125 4.13 11.53 -8.88
CA PHE A 125 4.65 12.70 -8.19
C PHE A 125 6.16 12.73 -8.22
N ASP A 126 6.73 13.92 -8.39
CA ASP A 126 8.15 14.17 -8.19
C ASP A 126 8.52 13.87 -6.74
N PHE A 127 9.69 13.28 -6.51
CA PHE A 127 10.16 13.03 -5.14
C PHE A 127 10.31 14.31 -4.34
N ASP A 128 10.56 15.45 -5.00
CA ASP A 128 10.71 16.75 -4.35
C ASP A 128 9.38 17.45 -4.05
N ASN A 129 8.26 16.93 -4.58
CA ASN A 129 6.94 17.55 -4.47
C ASN A 129 5.87 16.54 -4.10
N LEU A 130 6.16 15.70 -3.12
CA LEU A 130 5.20 14.69 -2.66
C LEU A 130 4.05 15.36 -1.89
N PRO A 131 2.81 14.87 -2.06
CA PRO A 131 1.70 15.31 -1.24
C PRO A 131 1.83 14.75 0.18
N PRO A 132 0.98 15.21 1.14
CA PRO A 132 0.94 14.58 2.46
C PRO A 132 0.62 13.09 2.34
N LEU A 133 1.43 12.27 2.97
CA LEU A 133 1.31 10.81 2.90
C LEU A 133 0.67 10.25 4.17
N LEU A 134 0.00 9.10 4.02
CA LEU A 134 -0.58 8.37 5.13
C LEU A 134 0.50 7.93 6.12
N ASN A 135 1.62 7.46 5.62
CA ASN A 135 2.76 7.01 6.43
C ASN A 135 4.04 7.66 5.91
N GLN A 136 4.65 8.52 6.71
CA GLN A 136 5.84 9.28 6.34
C GLN A 136 7.14 8.48 6.48
N GLN A 137 7.08 7.27 7.01
CA GLN A 137 8.24 6.42 7.26
C GLN A 137 8.95 6.01 5.97
N THR A 138 8.16 5.71 4.97
CA THR A 138 8.66 5.31 3.67
C THR A 138 8.69 6.49 2.72
#